data_70e02bd4fcbe3d26042423aa4ce408ed
#
_entry.id   70e02bd4fcbe3d26042423aa4ce408ed
#
_cell.length_a   1.000
_cell.length_b   1.000
_cell.length_c   1.000
_cell.angle_alpha   90.00
_cell.angle_beta   90.00
_cell.angle_gamma   90.00
#
_symmetry.space_group_name_H-M   'P 1'
#
loop_
_entity.id
_entity.type
_entity.pdbx_description
1 polymer ?
#
loop_
_entity_poly.entity_id
_entity_poly.type
_entity_poly.pdbx_seq_one_letter_code
_entity_poly.pdbx_strand_id
1 'polypeptide(L)'
;MAKRIVAIYDRGIDKNLMQGFDVLEKYGYELTLVEKTVNEDELAYQNSMLSVEVNGPDGTPISEEVFQYLDDAEIIITHFAPVSRRMIEAAKNLKIIATLRTGMENINMEAAKERGIKVINAPGRAAVAVADFTVAAMLCEIRNIARTDEDIKTGGWTKKYPNRTYSDNMCNLCLLYTSDAADD
;
A
#
# COMPACT_ATOMS: atom_id res chain seq x y z
N MET A 1 18.55 -25.48 12.84
CA MET A 1 18.68 -24.51 11.73
C MET A 1 18.11 -23.19 12.20
N ALA A 2 18.75 -22.07 11.88
CA ALA A 2 18.21 -20.75 12.17
C ALA A 2 16.88 -20.59 11.40
N LYS A 3 15.92 -19.96 12.03
CA LYS A 3 14.61 -19.66 11.41
C LYS A 3 14.78 -18.39 10.57
N ARG A 4 14.45 -18.43 9.29
CA ARG A 4 14.66 -17.29 8.40
C ARG A 4 13.44 -16.42 8.27
N ILE A 5 13.67 -15.10 8.28
CA ILE A 5 12.73 -14.07 7.82
C ILE A 5 13.24 -13.55 6.48
N VAL A 6 12.40 -13.60 5.46
CA VAL A 6 12.68 -12.96 4.18
C VAL A 6 11.86 -11.67 4.13
N ALA A 7 12.52 -10.52 4.22
CA ALA A 7 11.88 -9.22 4.11
C ALA A 7 12.19 -8.61 2.73
N ILE A 8 11.14 -8.42 1.94
CA ILE A 8 11.24 -7.95 0.57
C ILE A 8 10.97 -6.45 0.55
N TYR A 9 12.02 -5.66 0.35
CA TYR A 9 11.92 -4.20 0.26
C TYR A 9 11.67 -3.73 -1.16
N ASP A 10 11.09 -2.55 -1.28
CA ASP A 10 10.80 -1.85 -2.53
C ASP A 10 11.07 -0.34 -2.37
N ARG A 11 10.76 0.46 -3.40
CA ARG A 11 10.95 1.91 -3.35
C ARG A 11 10.05 2.61 -2.30
N GLY A 12 8.92 2.05 -1.97
CA GLY A 12 7.98 2.61 -0.99
C GLY A 12 8.37 2.32 0.46
N ILE A 13 9.03 1.17 0.70
CA ILE A 13 9.64 0.82 1.98
C ILE A 13 11.04 0.28 1.71
N ASP A 14 12.01 1.11 1.95
CA ASP A 14 13.40 0.85 1.62
C ASP A 14 14.06 -0.16 2.56
N LYS A 15 15.30 -0.52 2.21
CA LYS A 15 16.11 -1.46 2.97
C LYS A 15 16.28 -1.06 4.44
N ASN A 16 16.44 0.25 4.72
CA ASN A 16 16.71 0.72 6.09
C ASN A 16 15.46 0.55 6.97
N LEU A 17 14.27 0.80 6.42
CA LEU A 17 13.02 0.58 7.13
C LEU A 17 12.77 -0.91 7.39
N MET A 18 13.07 -1.78 6.41
CA MET A 18 12.96 -3.23 6.58
C MET A 18 13.99 -3.79 7.56
N GLN A 19 15.16 -3.15 7.69
CA GLN A 19 16.17 -3.54 8.69
C GLN A 19 15.63 -3.49 10.12
N GLY A 20 14.63 -2.67 10.41
CA GLY A 20 14.00 -2.61 11.73
C GLY A 20 13.40 -3.94 12.22
N PHE A 21 13.22 -4.93 11.33
CA PHE A 21 12.80 -6.28 11.71
C PHE A 21 13.94 -7.13 12.31
N ASP A 22 15.18 -6.65 12.35
CA ASP A 22 16.31 -7.28 13.05
C ASP A 22 16.00 -7.50 14.55
N VAL A 23 15.10 -6.71 15.11
CA VAL A 23 14.56 -6.92 16.46
C VAL A 23 14.06 -8.35 16.71
N LEU A 24 13.72 -9.09 15.65
CA LEU A 24 13.26 -10.48 15.74
C LEU A 24 14.42 -11.49 15.89
N GLU A 25 15.69 -11.08 15.71
CA GLU A 25 16.86 -11.92 15.91
C GLU A 25 16.96 -12.41 17.37
N LYS A 26 16.50 -11.60 18.33
CA LYS A 26 16.40 -12.00 19.74
C LYS A 26 15.51 -13.23 19.99
N TYR A 27 14.65 -13.58 19.03
CA TYR A 27 13.81 -14.78 19.07
C TYR A 27 14.36 -15.95 18.24
N GLY A 28 15.63 -15.83 17.78
CA GLY A 28 16.33 -16.88 17.04
C GLY A 28 16.02 -16.87 15.54
N TYR A 29 15.54 -15.76 15.00
CA TYR A 29 15.35 -15.55 13.56
C TYR A 29 16.60 -14.91 12.94
N GLU A 30 16.86 -15.24 11.69
CA GLU A 30 17.85 -14.59 10.82
C GLU A 30 17.13 -13.74 9.78
N LEU A 31 17.41 -12.44 9.74
CA LEU A 31 16.78 -11.51 8.79
C LEU A 31 17.56 -11.48 7.46
N THR A 32 16.90 -11.82 6.38
CA THR A 32 17.41 -11.68 5.02
C THR A 32 16.60 -10.59 4.30
N LEU A 33 17.30 -9.55 3.82
CA LEU A 33 16.71 -8.44 3.06
C LEU A 33 16.91 -8.67 1.57
N VAL A 34 15.83 -8.70 0.80
CA VAL A 34 15.85 -8.92 -0.64
C VAL A 34 15.13 -7.79 -1.35
N GLU A 35 15.68 -7.31 -2.45
CA GLU A 35 15.04 -6.29 -3.27
C GLU A 35 13.94 -6.91 -4.14
N LYS A 36 12.77 -6.27 -4.21
CA LYS A 36 11.65 -6.73 -5.04
C LYS A 36 12.05 -6.86 -6.51
N THR A 37 12.70 -5.82 -7.03
CA THR A 37 13.16 -5.75 -8.42
C THR A 37 14.42 -4.90 -8.48
N VAL A 38 15.52 -5.46 -8.97
CA VAL A 38 16.80 -4.77 -9.03
C VAL A 38 16.74 -3.63 -10.05
N ASN A 39 17.18 -2.42 -9.64
CA ASN A 39 17.21 -1.20 -10.46
C ASN A 39 15.84 -0.77 -11.04
N GLU A 40 14.76 -0.99 -10.33
CA GLU A 40 13.42 -0.53 -10.71
C GLU A 40 13.37 1.01 -10.70
N ASP A 41 13.07 1.64 -11.86
CA ASP A 41 12.83 3.08 -11.92
C ASP A 41 11.43 3.44 -11.38
N GLU A 42 11.13 4.74 -11.25
CA GLU A 42 9.86 5.22 -10.68
C GLU A 42 8.65 4.76 -11.50
N LEU A 43 8.74 4.79 -12.83
CA LEU A 43 7.64 4.40 -13.71
C LEU A 43 7.41 2.88 -13.66
N ALA A 44 8.49 2.10 -13.64
CA ALA A 44 8.41 0.65 -13.49
C ALA A 44 7.80 0.28 -12.13
N TYR A 45 8.18 0.97 -11.05
CA TYR A 45 7.59 0.79 -9.73
C TYR A 45 6.09 1.07 -9.71
N GLN A 46 5.65 2.21 -10.28
CA GLN A 46 4.23 2.55 -10.38
C GLN A 46 3.44 1.51 -11.20
N ASN A 47 3.99 1.08 -12.33
CA ASN A 47 3.38 0.04 -13.16
C ASN A 47 3.29 -1.31 -12.42
N SER A 48 4.30 -1.64 -11.62
CA SER A 48 4.28 -2.89 -10.85
C SER A 48 3.26 -2.85 -9.71
N MET A 49 3.05 -1.69 -9.07
CA MET A 49 1.94 -1.51 -8.11
C MET A 49 0.57 -1.70 -8.79
N LEU A 50 0.38 -1.07 -9.95
CA LEU A 50 -0.85 -1.24 -10.74
C LEU A 50 -1.04 -2.70 -11.17
N SER A 51 0.04 -3.39 -11.55
CA SER A 51 -0.01 -4.81 -11.90
C SER A 51 -0.52 -5.67 -10.74
N VAL A 52 -0.08 -5.41 -9.51
CA VAL A 52 -0.58 -6.10 -8.32
C VAL A 52 -2.10 -5.94 -8.17
N GLU A 53 -2.59 -4.72 -8.36
CA GLU A 53 -4.04 -4.42 -8.22
C GLU A 53 -4.89 -5.06 -9.33
N VAL A 54 -4.36 -5.13 -10.57
CA VAL A 54 -5.13 -5.62 -11.73
C VAL A 54 -4.93 -7.12 -11.97
N ASN A 55 -3.70 -7.61 -11.86
CA ASN A 55 -3.32 -8.98 -12.24
C ASN A 55 -3.14 -9.89 -11.01
N GLY A 56 -3.16 -9.32 -9.82
CA GLY A 56 -2.91 -10.04 -8.58
C GLY A 56 -1.46 -10.52 -8.41
N PRO A 57 -1.20 -11.29 -7.35
CA PRO A 57 0.16 -11.71 -7.01
C PRO A 57 0.78 -12.69 -8.00
N ASP A 58 -0.03 -13.51 -8.68
CA ASP A 58 0.47 -14.51 -9.63
C ASP A 58 0.77 -13.92 -11.00
N GLY A 59 0.13 -12.80 -11.36
CA GLY A 59 0.33 -12.09 -12.61
C GLY A 59 1.40 -10.98 -12.54
N THR A 60 1.97 -10.73 -11.37
CA THR A 60 2.96 -9.66 -11.17
C THR A 60 4.36 -10.25 -11.02
N PRO A 61 5.34 -9.82 -11.83
CA PRO A 61 6.70 -10.34 -11.77
C PRO A 61 7.43 -9.91 -10.49
N ILE A 62 8.35 -10.76 -10.04
CA ILE A 62 9.26 -10.52 -8.93
C ILE A 62 10.64 -11.05 -9.30
N SER A 63 11.69 -10.49 -8.71
CA SER A 63 13.06 -10.97 -8.90
C SER A 63 13.20 -12.46 -8.55
N GLU A 64 13.83 -13.22 -9.43
CA GLU A 64 14.16 -14.64 -9.17
C GLU A 64 15.13 -14.81 -7.98
N GLU A 65 15.87 -13.77 -7.62
CA GLU A 65 16.74 -13.80 -6.44
C GLU A 65 15.98 -14.11 -5.16
N VAL A 66 14.73 -13.67 -5.04
CA VAL A 66 13.88 -13.94 -3.86
C VAL A 66 13.77 -15.43 -3.59
N PHE A 67 13.67 -16.25 -4.65
CA PHE A 67 13.47 -17.71 -4.52
C PHE A 67 14.64 -18.44 -3.87
N GLN A 68 15.85 -17.86 -3.90
CA GLN A 68 17.05 -18.45 -3.28
C GLN A 68 16.95 -18.53 -1.76
N TYR A 69 16.07 -17.72 -1.16
CA TYR A 69 15.93 -17.59 0.30
C TYR A 69 14.64 -18.20 0.84
N LEU A 70 13.77 -18.76 -0.02
CA LEU A 70 12.46 -19.22 0.40
C LEU A 70 12.45 -20.61 1.05
N ASP A 71 13.39 -21.50 0.73
CA ASP A 71 13.34 -22.91 1.16
C ASP A 71 13.31 -23.07 2.69
N ASP A 72 14.04 -22.22 3.42
CA ASP A 72 14.10 -22.21 4.89
C ASP A 72 13.35 -21.02 5.54
N ALA A 73 12.62 -20.24 4.74
CA ALA A 73 11.83 -19.11 5.22
C ALA A 73 10.63 -19.57 6.07
N GLU A 74 10.55 -19.10 7.30
CA GLU A 74 9.37 -19.25 8.16
C GLU A 74 8.44 -18.04 8.09
N ILE A 75 8.99 -16.84 7.77
CA ILE A 75 8.25 -15.59 7.69
C ILE A 75 8.64 -14.86 6.41
N ILE A 76 7.65 -14.40 5.67
CA ILE A 76 7.83 -13.44 4.58
C ILE A 76 7.23 -12.10 5.02
N ILE A 77 8.01 -11.02 4.89
CA ILE A 77 7.55 -9.65 5.13
C ILE A 77 7.61 -8.91 3.79
N THR A 78 6.53 -8.24 3.42
CA THR A 78 6.42 -7.55 2.13
C THR A 78 5.67 -6.22 2.27
N HIS A 79 5.83 -5.35 1.29
CA HIS A 79 5.01 -4.15 1.12
C HIS A 79 4.19 -4.27 -0.17
N PHE A 80 4.73 -3.92 -1.34
CA PHE A 80 4.08 -4.12 -2.64
C PHE A 80 4.59 -5.34 -3.41
N ALA A 81 5.64 -6.02 -2.92
CA ALA A 81 6.10 -7.22 -3.57
C ALA A 81 5.02 -8.30 -3.53
N PRO A 82 4.74 -8.97 -4.67
CA PRO A 82 3.75 -10.05 -4.72
C PRO A 82 4.27 -11.27 -3.97
N VAL A 83 3.36 -11.93 -3.25
CA VAL A 83 3.58 -13.26 -2.67
C VAL A 83 2.69 -14.24 -3.42
N SER A 84 3.19 -14.71 -4.54
CA SER A 84 2.48 -15.61 -5.47
C SER A 84 2.32 -17.03 -4.91
N ARG A 85 1.44 -17.82 -5.54
CA ARG A 85 1.33 -19.26 -5.27
C ARG A 85 2.68 -19.97 -5.42
N ARG A 86 3.44 -19.63 -6.48
CA ARG A 86 4.78 -20.19 -6.72
C ARG A 86 5.73 -19.92 -5.55
N MET A 87 5.71 -18.72 -4.98
CA MET A 87 6.54 -18.37 -3.81
C MET A 87 6.10 -19.16 -2.56
N ILE A 88 4.80 -19.23 -2.33
CA ILE A 88 4.24 -19.96 -1.20
C ILE A 88 4.61 -21.43 -1.28
N GLU A 89 4.53 -22.04 -2.46
CA GLU A 89 4.91 -23.44 -2.68
C GLU A 89 6.41 -23.69 -2.51
N ALA A 90 7.25 -22.75 -2.95
CA ALA A 90 8.71 -22.83 -2.76
C ALA A 90 9.12 -22.71 -1.28
N ALA A 91 8.41 -21.93 -0.49
CA ALA A 91 8.70 -21.69 0.92
C ALA A 91 8.11 -22.81 1.81
N LYS A 92 8.76 -23.97 1.86
CA LYS A 92 8.23 -25.19 2.52
C LYS A 92 7.96 -25.02 4.01
N ASN A 93 8.74 -24.18 4.69
CA ASN A 93 8.66 -23.94 6.13
C ASN A 93 7.82 -22.71 6.51
N LEU A 94 7.18 -22.05 5.53
CA LEU A 94 6.46 -20.79 5.70
C LEU A 94 5.26 -20.95 6.65
N LYS A 95 5.21 -20.09 7.66
CA LYS A 95 4.17 -20.03 8.69
C LYS A 95 3.41 -18.72 8.69
N ILE A 96 4.10 -17.62 8.34
CA ILE A 96 3.55 -16.28 8.42
C ILE A 96 3.90 -15.48 7.16
N ILE A 97 2.93 -14.79 6.62
CA ILE A 97 3.13 -13.73 5.63
C ILE A 97 2.64 -12.43 6.28
N ALA A 98 3.50 -11.42 6.36
CA ALA A 98 3.16 -10.11 6.89
C ALA A 98 3.26 -9.06 5.77
N THR A 99 2.16 -8.37 5.49
CA THR A 99 2.19 -7.23 4.57
C THR A 99 2.09 -5.91 5.33
N LEU A 100 2.93 -4.95 4.95
CA LEU A 100 2.95 -3.59 5.52
C LEU A 100 1.88 -2.69 4.90
N ARG A 101 0.86 -3.28 4.30
CA ARG A 101 -0.32 -2.62 3.71
C ARG A 101 -1.57 -2.94 4.50
N THR A 102 -2.61 -2.14 4.29
CA THR A 102 -3.97 -2.47 4.76
C THR A 102 -4.58 -3.56 3.88
N GLY A 103 -4.48 -3.41 2.55
CA GLY A 103 -4.91 -4.40 1.58
C GLY A 103 -3.97 -5.59 1.48
N MET A 104 -4.47 -6.70 0.99
CA MET A 104 -3.75 -7.98 0.86
C MET A 104 -3.77 -8.50 -0.59
N GLU A 105 -4.03 -7.62 -1.55
CA GLU A 105 -4.15 -7.93 -2.99
C GLU A 105 -2.84 -8.50 -3.57
N ASN A 106 -1.73 -8.17 -2.91
CA ASN A 106 -0.40 -8.67 -3.27
C ASN A 106 -0.09 -10.09 -2.74
N ILE A 107 -1.03 -10.75 -2.06
CA ILE A 107 -0.82 -12.09 -1.50
C ILE A 107 -1.83 -13.06 -2.10
N ASN A 108 -1.38 -14.23 -2.55
CA ASN A 108 -2.27 -15.31 -2.93
C ASN A 108 -2.90 -15.93 -1.67
N MET A 109 -4.05 -15.37 -1.28
CA MET A 109 -4.77 -15.76 -0.06
C MET A 109 -5.28 -17.19 -0.10
N GLU A 110 -5.62 -17.72 -1.29
CA GLU A 110 -6.07 -19.09 -1.46
C GLU A 110 -4.94 -20.08 -1.14
N ALA A 111 -3.77 -19.88 -1.75
CA ALA A 111 -2.60 -20.72 -1.48
C ALA A 111 -2.14 -20.63 -0.02
N ALA A 112 -2.19 -19.44 0.58
CA ALA A 112 -1.87 -19.27 2.00
C ALA A 112 -2.84 -20.06 2.89
N LYS A 113 -4.14 -20.00 2.59
CA LYS A 113 -5.19 -20.72 3.31
C LYS A 113 -5.05 -22.26 3.17
N GLU A 114 -4.80 -22.76 1.95
CA GLU A 114 -4.59 -24.19 1.68
C GLU A 114 -3.46 -24.77 2.53
N ARG A 115 -2.40 -23.99 2.77
CA ARG A 115 -1.25 -24.38 3.57
C ARG A 115 -1.34 -24.01 5.05
N GLY A 116 -2.44 -23.41 5.50
CA GLY A 116 -2.61 -22.98 6.89
C GLY A 116 -1.65 -21.86 7.31
N ILE A 117 -1.15 -21.05 6.36
CA ILE A 117 -0.24 -19.95 6.61
C ILE A 117 -1.02 -18.77 7.17
N LYS A 118 -0.53 -18.19 8.27
CA LYS A 118 -1.14 -16.99 8.86
C LYS A 118 -0.75 -15.74 8.07
N VAL A 119 -1.73 -15.00 7.59
CA VAL A 119 -1.51 -13.69 6.96
C VAL A 119 -1.81 -12.58 7.95
N ILE A 120 -0.90 -11.59 8.03
CA ILE A 120 -0.98 -10.41 8.89
C ILE A 120 -0.84 -9.19 8.01
N ASN A 121 -1.73 -8.22 8.19
CA ASN A 121 -1.67 -6.93 7.50
C ASN A 121 -1.53 -5.78 8.51
N ALA A 122 -1.34 -4.55 8.02
CA ALA A 122 -1.22 -3.33 8.81
C ALA A 122 -2.45 -2.43 8.62
N PRO A 123 -3.60 -2.76 9.24
CA PRO A 123 -4.81 -1.98 9.10
C PRO A 123 -4.64 -0.57 9.69
N GLY A 124 -5.22 0.42 9.02
CA GLY A 124 -5.22 1.81 9.52
C GLY A 124 -3.92 2.60 9.30
N ARG A 125 -2.87 2.03 8.73
CA ARG A 125 -1.59 2.72 8.52
C ARG A 125 -1.72 4.07 7.80
N ALA A 126 -2.59 4.15 6.79
CA ALA A 126 -2.80 5.36 5.99
C ALA A 126 -4.10 6.10 6.37
N ALA A 127 -4.87 5.63 7.35
CA ALA A 127 -6.22 6.12 7.62
C ALA A 127 -6.26 7.62 7.92
N VAL A 128 -5.35 8.13 8.74
CA VAL A 128 -5.29 9.56 9.09
C VAL A 128 -4.97 10.40 7.84
N ALA A 129 -3.93 10.03 7.09
CA ALA A 129 -3.54 10.78 5.90
C ALA A 129 -4.63 10.78 4.82
N VAL A 130 -5.33 9.65 4.63
CA VAL A 130 -6.46 9.54 3.69
C VAL A 130 -7.64 10.38 4.17
N ALA A 131 -7.96 10.38 5.47
CA ALA A 131 -9.03 11.21 6.03
C ALA A 131 -8.73 12.70 5.85
N ASP A 132 -7.52 13.15 6.20
CA ASP A 132 -7.09 14.54 6.04
C ASP A 132 -7.17 14.98 4.57
N PHE A 133 -6.66 14.16 3.66
CA PHE A 133 -6.73 14.43 2.22
C PHE A 133 -8.18 14.51 1.74
N THR A 134 -9.04 13.61 2.19
CA THR A 134 -10.45 13.58 1.79
C THR A 134 -11.15 14.87 2.22
N VAL A 135 -11.01 15.26 3.48
CA VAL A 135 -11.59 16.51 4.00
C VAL A 135 -11.02 17.72 3.26
N ALA A 136 -9.71 17.76 3.05
CA ALA A 136 -9.05 18.85 2.32
C ALA A 136 -9.56 18.94 0.87
N ALA A 137 -9.69 17.83 0.16
CA ALA A 137 -10.21 17.78 -1.20
C ALA A 137 -11.68 18.25 -1.28
N MET A 138 -12.51 17.84 -0.32
CA MET A 138 -13.90 18.31 -0.21
C MET A 138 -13.96 19.83 -0.01
N LEU A 139 -13.17 20.36 0.92
CA LEU A 139 -13.10 21.82 1.16
C LEU A 139 -12.54 22.57 -0.05
N CYS A 140 -11.53 22.02 -0.71
CA CYS A 140 -10.95 22.60 -1.92
C CYS A 140 -11.99 22.73 -3.04
N GLU A 141 -12.79 21.71 -3.28
CA GLU A 141 -13.86 21.71 -4.28
C GLU A 141 -14.99 22.67 -3.89
N ILE A 142 -15.50 22.58 -2.66
CA ILE A 142 -16.64 23.40 -2.18
C ILE A 142 -16.28 24.90 -2.19
N ARG A 143 -15.06 25.25 -1.85
CA ARG A 143 -14.58 26.63 -1.77
C ARG A 143 -13.91 27.13 -3.05
N ASN A 144 -13.87 26.31 -4.10
CA ASN A 144 -13.21 26.63 -5.36
C ASN A 144 -11.72 27.02 -5.22
N ILE A 145 -11.02 26.47 -4.22
CA ILE A 145 -9.65 26.89 -3.90
C ILE A 145 -8.73 26.69 -5.11
N ALA A 146 -8.73 25.48 -5.71
CA ALA A 146 -7.89 25.19 -6.86
C ALA A 146 -8.24 26.06 -8.09
N ARG A 147 -9.54 26.27 -8.36
CA ARG A 147 -9.99 27.10 -9.47
C ARG A 147 -9.62 28.58 -9.27
N THR A 148 -9.73 29.07 -8.04
CA THR A 148 -9.34 30.46 -7.71
C THR A 148 -7.83 30.63 -7.82
N ASP A 149 -7.05 29.69 -7.35
CA ASP A 149 -5.59 29.72 -7.45
C ASP A 149 -5.13 29.76 -8.91
N GLU A 150 -5.69 28.91 -9.77
CA GLU A 150 -5.42 28.88 -11.20
C GLU A 150 -5.81 30.19 -11.88
N ASP A 151 -7.00 30.71 -11.57
CA ASP A 151 -7.50 31.97 -12.14
C ASP A 151 -6.57 33.15 -11.79
N ILE A 152 -6.15 33.26 -10.53
CA ILE A 152 -5.22 34.30 -10.08
C ILE A 152 -3.86 34.16 -10.75
N LYS A 153 -3.32 32.96 -10.86
CA LYS A 153 -2.01 32.72 -11.50
C LYS A 153 -2.00 33.07 -12.97
N THR A 154 -3.14 32.95 -13.64
CA THR A 154 -3.31 33.36 -15.05
C THR A 154 -3.73 34.82 -15.23
N GLY A 155 -3.79 35.61 -14.16
CA GLY A 155 -4.13 37.04 -14.18
C GLY A 155 -5.64 37.35 -14.17
N GLY A 156 -6.47 36.34 -13.88
CA GLY A 156 -7.92 36.48 -13.75
C GLY A 156 -8.36 36.91 -12.34
N TRP A 157 -9.63 37.26 -12.24
CA TRP A 157 -10.33 37.57 -10.98
C TRP A 157 -11.79 37.14 -11.09
N THR A 158 -12.05 35.86 -11.25
CA THR A 158 -13.39 35.30 -11.43
C THR A 158 -14.09 35.13 -10.09
N LYS A 159 -15.36 35.54 -10.02
CA LYS A 159 -16.24 35.31 -8.85
C LYS A 159 -17.35 34.32 -9.12
N LYS A 160 -17.41 33.75 -10.34
CA LYS A 160 -18.45 32.82 -10.76
C LYS A 160 -17.82 31.51 -11.21
N TYR A 161 -18.09 30.46 -10.47
CA TYR A 161 -17.60 29.10 -10.75
C TYR A 161 -18.76 28.18 -11.21
N PRO A 162 -18.46 27.06 -11.91
CA PRO A 162 -19.49 26.13 -12.37
C PRO A 162 -20.35 25.54 -11.25
N ASN A 163 -19.78 25.36 -10.07
CA ASN A 163 -20.45 24.85 -8.87
C ASN A 163 -21.08 25.95 -8.02
N ARG A 164 -21.75 26.92 -8.62
CA ARG A 164 -22.33 28.12 -7.99
C ARG A 164 -23.03 27.88 -6.66
N THR A 165 -23.70 26.76 -6.52
CA THR A 165 -24.43 26.37 -5.32
C THR A 165 -23.58 26.47 -4.06
N TYR A 166 -22.27 26.34 -4.22
CA TYR A 166 -21.32 26.31 -3.11
C TYR A 166 -20.54 27.61 -2.91
N SER A 167 -20.53 28.51 -3.93
CA SER A 167 -19.82 29.79 -3.81
C SER A 167 -20.70 30.90 -3.20
N ASP A 168 -22.00 30.82 -3.38
CA ASP A 168 -22.95 31.82 -2.93
C ASP A 168 -23.50 31.58 -1.52
N ASN A 169 -23.36 30.33 -0.99
CA ASN A 169 -23.82 29.94 0.34
C ASN A 169 -22.66 29.63 1.28
N MET A 170 -22.61 30.31 2.37
CA MET A 170 -21.58 30.15 3.40
C MET A 170 -21.72 28.84 4.22
N CYS A 171 -22.78 28.06 4.02
CA CYS A 171 -23.16 26.89 4.83
C CYS A 171 -22.92 25.54 4.14
N ASN A 172 -21.85 25.36 3.44
CA ASN A 172 -21.71 24.31 2.42
C ASN A 172 -21.24 22.95 2.92
N LEU A 173 -21.14 22.76 4.21
CA LEU A 173 -20.94 21.44 4.83
C LEU A 173 -22.27 20.70 5.09
N CYS A 174 -23.41 21.27 4.71
CA CYS A 174 -24.72 20.62 4.86
C CYS A 174 -24.85 19.30 4.09
N LEU A 175 -24.01 19.04 3.10
CA LEU A 175 -23.97 17.75 2.42
C LEU A 175 -23.55 16.57 3.34
N LEU A 176 -22.89 16.87 4.46
CA LEU A 176 -22.54 15.84 5.45
C LEU A 176 -23.76 15.35 6.25
N TYR A 177 -24.84 16.13 6.29
CA TYR A 177 -26.09 15.75 6.96
C TYR A 177 -27.00 14.84 6.11
N THR A 178 -26.67 14.64 4.84
CA THR A 178 -27.49 13.85 3.90
C THR A 178 -26.82 12.58 3.42
N SER A 179 -25.65 12.24 3.96
CA SER A 179 -25.00 10.97 3.65
C SER A 179 -25.43 9.91 4.69
N ASP A 180 -25.95 8.80 4.21
CA ASP A 180 -26.35 7.63 5.04
C ASP A 180 -25.18 7.09 5.90
N ALA A 181 -23.94 7.51 5.61
CA ALA A 181 -22.75 7.18 6.40
C ALA A 181 -22.63 7.95 7.72
N ALA A 182 -23.51 8.89 8.01
CA ALA A 182 -23.53 9.62 9.30
C ALA A 182 -24.46 8.97 10.32
N ASP A 183 -25.23 7.96 9.93
CA ASP A 183 -26.25 7.31 10.76
C ASP A 183 -25.82 5.90 11.25
N ASP A 184 -24.61 5.41 10.88
CA ASP A 184 -23.95 4.20 11.38
C ASP A 184 -22.80 4.59 12.34
#